data_6dea1309f0a520e8357362e52e4a555e
#
_entry.id   6dea1309f0a520e8357362e52e4a555e
#
_cell.length_a   1.000
_cell.length_b   1.000
_cell.length_c   1.000
_cell.angle_alpha   90.00
_cell.angle_beta   90.00
_cell.angle_gamma   90.00
#
_symmetry.space_group_name_H-M   'P 1'
#
loop_
_entity.id
_entity.type
_entity.pdbx_description
1 polymer ?
#
loop_
_entity_poly.entity_id
_entity_poly.type
_entity_poly.pdbx_seq_one_letter_code
_entity_poly.pdbx_strand_id
1 'polypeptide(L)'
;MGAAVVLIASLLASRYLLEYLIRFDWPIVVYALIGIAVGYGPSVGWCTYSSHRWGTGRLAADVGLRFRWSDLGWGPVAWLAALGCEVVVLVIVQLADIPLVSNTEGIGELDLDRTYVIALLITAVVAAPIVEEMIFRGLMLRGLRSRMTAVAAVAVQGILFGLAHVDPLRGAGNVGLVLVLAAVGVAFGGAAYLLRRIGPTIIAHAIFNGVVMAVVLTR
;
A
#
# COMPACT_ATOMS: atom_id res chain seq x y z
N MET A 1 -11.73 3.14 -9.60
CA MET A 1 -11.31 4.55 -9.42
C MET A 1 -11.75 5.09 -8.06
N GLY A 2 -13.04 5.04 -7.66
CA GLY A 2 -13.50 5.57 -6.37
C GLY A 2 -12.75 5.08 -5.14
N ALA A 3 -12.34 3.80 -5.11
CA ALA A 3 -11.57 3.23 -3.98
C ALA A 3 -10.21 3.91 -3.76
N ALA A 4 -9.47 4.22 -4.84
CA ALA A 4 -8.19 4.93 -4.72
C ALA A 4 -8.38 6.38 -4.27
N VAL A 5 -9.43 7.05 -4.77
CA VAL A 5 -9.76 8.41 -4.35
C VAL A 5 -10.08 8.44 -2.85
N VAL A 6 -10.89 7.49 -2.37
CA VAL A 6 -11.23 7.39 -0.94
C VAL A 6 -9.97 7.12 -0.11
N LEU A 7 -9.08 6.22 -0.54
CA LEU A 7 -7.83 5.94 0.18
C LEU A 7 -6.97 7.21 0.28
N ILE A 8 -6.69 7.87 -0.84
CA ILE A 8 -5.86 9.07 -0.85
C ILE A 8 -6.48 10.18 0.01
N ALA A 9 -7.78 10.43 -0.16
CA ALA A 9 -8.48 11.46 0.62
C ALA A 9 -8.46 11.15 2.13
N SER A 10 -8.67 9.90 2.53
CA SER A 10 -8.65 9.51 3.94
C SER A 10 -7.25 9.56 4.56
N LEU A 11 -6.21 9.18 3.81
CA LEU A 11 -4.82 9.30 4.29
C LEU A 11 -4.42 10.77 4.48
N LEU A 12 -4.78 11.65 3.53
CA LEU A 12 -4.55 13.08 3.67
C LEU A 12 -5.33 13.67 4.85
N ALA A 13 -6.61 13.32 4.97
CA ALA A 13 -7.44 13.77 6.10
C ALA A 13 -6.87 13.29 7.44
N SER A 14 -6.40 12.04 7.53
CA SER A 14 -5.75 11.48 8.71
C SER A 14 -4.48 12.27 9.06
N ARG A 15 -3.64 12.59 8.07
CA ARG A 15 -2.42 13.38 8.27
C ARG A 15 -2.72 14.76 8.88
N TYR A 16 -3.60 15.55 8.24
CA TYR A 16 -3.95 16.89 8.74
C TYR A 16 -4.65 16.84 10.10
N LEU A 17 -5.48 15.83 10.33
CA LEU A 17 -6.10 15.62 11.63
C LEU A 17 -5.06 15.34 12.71
N LEU A 18 -4.09 14.45 12.45
CA LEU A 18 -3.03 14.14 13.41
C LEU A 18 -2.12 15.33 13.67
N GLU A 19 -1.75 16.11 12.65
CA GLU A 19 -1.01 17.37 12.81
C GLU A 19 -1.78 18.39 13.69
N TYR A 20 -3.11 18.39 13.59
CA TYR A 20 -3.93 19.23 14.48
C TYR A 20 -3.98 18.66 15.91
N LEU A 21 -4.12 17.33 16.06
CA LEU A 21 -4.35 16.69 17.36
C LEU A 21 -3.08 16.59 18.20
N ILE A 22 -1.87 16.58 17.62
CA ILE A 22 -0.60 16.44 18.34
C ILE A 22 -0.38 17.50 19.43
N ARG A 23 -1.06 18.61 19.32
CA ARG A 23 -1.06 19.69 20.32
C ARG A 23 -1.68 19.33 21.67
N PHE A 24 -2.45 18.22 21.73
CA PHE A 24 -3.17 17.82 22.94
C PHE A 24 -2.38 16.87 23.86
N ASP A 25 -1.16 16.50 23.45
CA ASP A 25 -0.21 15.68 24.22
C ASP A 25 -0.86 14.36 24.74
N TRP A 26 -1.65 13.70 23.89
CA TRP A 26 -2.24 12.41 24.19
C TRP A 26 -1.22 11.27 24.06
N PRO A 27 -1.46 10.12 24.73
CA PRO A 27 -0.62 8.94 24.52
C PRO A 27 -0.54 8.57 23.03
N ILE A 28 0.65 8.21 22.56
CA ILE A 28 0.95 7.92 21.15
C ILE A 28 0.00 6.86 20.56
N VAL A 29 -0.43 5.90 21.37
CA VAL A 29 -1.41 4.87 20.99
C VAL A 29 -2.72 5.48 20.50
N VAL A 30 -3.18 6.59 21.08
CA VAL A 30 -4.40 7.28 20.68
C VAL A 30 -4.26 7.84 19.26
N TYR A 31 -3.12 8.48 18.97
CA TYR A 31 -2.82 8.97 17.62
C TYR A 31 -2.73 7.84 16.61
N ALA A 32 -2.10 6.72 16.95
CA ALA A 32 -2.01 5.54 16.10
C ALA A 32 -3.39 4.97 15.78
N LEU A 33 -4.27 4.83 16.77
CA LEU A 33 -5.63 4.34 16.58
C LEU A 33 -6.46 5.29 15.72
N ILE A 34 -6.37 6.60 15.96
CA ILE A 34 -7.04 7.62 15.13
C ILE A 34 -6.50 7.57 13.69
N GLY A 35 -5.18 7.50 13.53
CA GLY A 35 -4.52 7.41 12.23
C GLY A 35 -4.99 6.20 11.42
N ILE A 36 -5.06 5.03 12.03
CA ILE A 36 -5.57 3.81 11.39
C ILE A 36 -7.07 3.94 11.09
N ALA A 37 -7.87 4.41 12.03
CA ALA A 37 -9.31 4.50 11.88
C ALA A 37 -9.71 5.53 10.80
N VAL A 38 -9.10 6.69 10.77
CA VAL A 38 -9.40 7.76 9.80
C VAL A 38 -8.71 7.53 8.47
N GLY A 39 -7.46 7.02 8.48
CA GLY A 39 -6.69 6.75 7.26
C GLY A 39 -7.24 5.57 6.46
N TYR A 40 -7.57 4.47 7.12
CA TYR A 40 -7.99 3.23 6.44
C TYR A 40 -9.46 2.88 6.60
N GLY A 41 -10.14 3.34 7.66
CA GLY A 41 -11.56 3.05 7.93
C GLY A 41 -12.48 3.41 6.76
N PRO A 42 -12.42 4.63 6.18
CA PRO A 42 -13.24 4.99 5.02
C PRO A 42 -12.99 4.08 3.81
N SER A 43 -11.77 3.61 3.62
CA SER A 43 -11.42 2.69 2.54
C SER A 43 -12.03 1.30 2.72
N VAL A 44 -12.03 0.77 3.94
CA VAL A 44 -12.73 -0.48 4.28
C VAL A 44 -14.24 -0.29 4.11
N GLY A 45 -14.78 0.85 4.57
CA GLY A 45 -16.18 1.23 4.36
C GLY A 45 -16.56 1.28 2.89
N TRP A 46 -15.72 1.88 2.04
CA TRP A 46 -15.92 1.90 0.59
C TRP A 46 -15.88 0.51 -0.03
N CYS A 47 -14.95 -0.35 0.38
CA CYS A 47 -14.87 -1.74 -0.07
C CYS A 47 -16.17 -2.50 0.29
N THR A 48 -16.63 -2.33 1.51
CA THR A 48 -17.89 -2.94 2.00
C THR A 48 -19.09 -2.41 1.22
N TYR A 49 -19.22 -1.09 1.07
CA TYR A 49 -20.27 -0.47 0.26
C TYR A 49 -20.26 -0.98 -1.18
N SER A 50 -19.08 -1.03 -1.81
CA SER A 50 -18.93 -1.51 -3.18
C SER A 50 -19.34 -2.97 -3.34
N SER A 51 -18.98 -3.82 -2.36
CA SER A 51 -19.38 -5.23 -2.31
C SER A 51 -20.91 -5.38 -2.25
N HIS A 52 -21.58 -4.62 -1.39
CA HIS A 52 -23.05 -4.65 -1.29
C HIS A 52 -23.74 -4.05 -2.50
N ARG A 53 -23.18 -2.97 -3.10
CA ARG A 53 -23.85 -2.23 -4.16
C ARG A 53 -23.68 -2.86 -5.55
N TRP A 54 -22.52 -3.45 -5.82
CA TRP A 54 -22.13 -3.93 -7.15
C TRP A 54 -21.54 -5.35 -7.14
N GLY A 55 -21.34 -5.96 -6.00
CA GLY A 55 -20.80 -7.29 -5.81
C GLY A 55 -21.84 -8.29 -5.31
N THR A 56 -21.36 -9.30 -4.62
CA THR A 56 -22.19 -10.36 -4.02
C THR A 56 -22.68 -10.04 -2.61
N GLY A 57 -22.25 -8.92 -2.03
CA GLY A 57 -22.46 -8.55 -0.63
C GLY A 57 -21.53 -9.30 0.35
N ARG A 58 -20.63 -10.12 -0.17
CA ARG A 58 -19.63 -10.87 0.62
C ARG A 58 -18.25 -10.27 0.38
N LEU A 59 -17.86 -9.27 1.17
CA LEU A 59 -16.63 -8.51 0.98
C LEU A 59 -15.42 -9.41 0.70
N ALA A 60 -15.16 -10.42 1.53
CA ALA A 60 -14.02 -11.31 1.36
C ALA A 60 -14.01 -12.03 0.01
N ALA A 61 -15.18 -12.43 -0.50
CA ALA A 61 -15.31 -13.08 -1.81
C ALA A 61 -15.07 -12.06 -2.93
N ASP A 62 -15.66 -10.87 -2.81
CA ASP A 62 -15.63 -9.83 -3.84
C ASP A 62 -14.24 -9.24 -4.02
N VAL A 63 -13.48 -9.04 -2.94
CA VAL A 63 -12.08 -8.59 -3.01
C VAL A 63 -11.08 -9.74 -3.20
N GLY A 64 -11.53 -11.00 -3.10
CA GLY A 64 -10.66 -12.18 -3.19
C GLY A 64 -9.77 -12.37 -1.98
N LEU A 65 -10.22 -11.93 -0.82
CA LEU A 65 -9.54 -12.16 0.46
C LEU A 65 -9.74 -13.63 0.86
N ARG A 66 -8.84 -14.46 0.41
CA ARG A 66 -8.80 -15.90 0.69
C ARG A 66 -7.36 -16.26 1.04
N PHE A 67 -7.19 -16.96 2.14
CA PHE A 67 -5.92 -17.51 2.57
C PHE A 67 -5.88 -19.02 2.32
N ARG A 68 -4.71 -19.49 1.85
CA ARG A 68 -4.36 -20.91 1.73
C ARG A 68 -2.96 -21.09 2.32
N TRP A 69 -2.67 -22.25 2.87
CA TRP A 69 -1.33 -22.55 3.40
C TRP A 69 -0.22 -22.38 2.34
N SER A 70 -0.53 -22.63 1.07
CA SER A 70 0.39 -22.35 -0.04
C SER A 70 0.75 -20.87 -0.19
N ASP A 71 -0.01 -19.96 0.43
CA ASP A 71 0.26 -18.52 0.35
C ASP A 71 1.51 -18.14 1.15
N LEU A 72 1.89 -18.96 2.16
CA LEU A 72 3.16 -18.81 2.87
C LEU A 72 4.37 -19.03 1.96
N GLY A 73 4.24 -19.82 0.88
CA GLY A 73 5.27 -19.97 -0.14
C GLY A 73 5.12 -18.94 -1.27
N TRP A 74 3.89 -18.70 -1.75
CA TRP A 74 3.66 -17.73 -2.84
C TRP A 74 3.88 -16.27 -2.43
N GLY A 75 3.71 -15.92 -1.16
CA GLY A 75 4.00 -14.59 -0.65
C GLY A 75 5.47 -14.19 -0.85
N PRO A 76 6.44 -14.95 -0.31
CA PRO A 76 7.86 -14.71 -0.56
C PRO A 76 8.23 -14.69 -2.05
N VAL A 77 7.65 -15.55 -2.88
CA VAL A 77 7.88 -15.56 -4.33
C VAL A 77 7.37 -14.26 -4.98
N ALA A 78 6.18 -13.80 -4.60
CA ALA A 78 5.64 -12.53 -5.09
C ALA A 78 6.46 -11.33 -4.61
N TRP A 79 6.98 -11.38 -3.38
CA TRP A 79 7.89 -10.38 -2.85
C TRP A 79 9.21 -10.33 -3.64
N LEU A 80 9.84 -11.47 -3.92
CA LEU A 80 11.06 -11.53 -4.72
C LEU A 80 10.84 -11.01 -6.15
N ALA A 81 9.69 -11.30 -6.75
CA ALA A 81 9.32 -10.75 -8.05
C ALA A 81 9.18 -9.23 -8.00
N ALA A 82 8.54 -8.69 -6.95
CA ALA A 82 8.41 -7.24 -6.75
C ALA A 82 9.77 -6.58 -6.52
N LEU A 83 10.62 -7.18 -5.69
CA LEU A 83 11.98 -6.72 -5.44
C LEU A 83 12.81 -6.68 -6.75
N GLY A 84 12.69 -7.71 -7.59
CA GLY A 84 13.34 -7.73 -8.90
C GLY A 84 12.87 -6.59 -9.82
N CYS A 85 11.55 -6.34 -9.87
CA CYS A 85 10.99 -5.22 -10.63
C CYS A 85 11.44 -3.86 -10.06
N GLU A 86 11.45 -3.72 -8.75
CA GLU A 86 11.94 -2.54 -8.05
C GLU A 86 13.39 -2.23 -8.40
N VAL A 87 14.29 -3.21 -8.26
CA VAL A 87 15.72 -3.05 -8.55
C VAL A 87 15.93 -2.61 -10.00
N VAL A 88 15.24 -3.22 -10.96
CA VAL A 88 15.35 -2.83 -12.38
C VAL A 88 14.94 -1.37 -12.57
N VAL A 89 13.82 -0.94 -11.98
CA VAL A 89 13.36 0.44 -12.13
C VAL A 89 14.23 1.42 -11.34
N LEU A 90 14.76 1.05 -10.17
CA LEU A 90 15.74 1.86 -9.44
C LEU A 90 16.99 2.12 -10.27
N VAL A 91 17.53 1.11 -10.93
CA VAL A 91 18.69 1.28 -11.83
C VAL A 91 18.35 2.24 -12.97
N ILE A 92 17.16 2.12 -13.60
CA ILE A 92 16.73 3.03 -14.66
C ILE A 92 16.60 4.46 -14.15
N VAL A 93 15.97 4.64 -12.97
CA VAL A 93 15.80 5.96 -12.32
C VAL A 93 17.15 6.61 -12.04
N GLN A 94 18.12 5.84 -11.53
CA GLN A 94 19.48 6.33 -11.28
C GLN A 94 20.25 6.68 -12.56
N LEU A 95 20.20 5.80 -13.57
CA LEU A 95 20.89 6.05 -14.83
C LEU A 95 20.30 7.22 -15.64
N ALA A 96 19.02 7.53 -15.43
CA ALA A 96 18.32 8.64 -16.07
C ALA A 96 18.33 9.93 -15.24
N ASP A 97 19.05 9.97 -14.12
CA ASP A 97 19.09 11.11 -13.18
C ASP A 97 17.68 11.60 -12.75
N ILE A 98 16.72 10.66 -12.62
CA ILE A 98 15.36 10.99 -12.20
C ILE A 98 15.35 11.21 -10.68
N PRO A 99 14.83 12.36 -10.19
CA PRO A 99 14.76 12.61 -8.76
C PRO A 99 13.94 11.55 -8.02
N LEU A 100 14.50 11.01 -6.95
CA LEU A 100 13.89 9.99 -6.12
C LEU A 100 14.04 10.36 -4.64
N VAL A 101 12.91 10.42 -3.94
CA VAL A 101 12.85 10.58 -2.48
C VAL A 101 12.05 9.41 -1.92
N SER A 102 12.60 8.69 -0.94
CA SER A 102 11.91 7.56 -0.32
C SER A 102 10.67 8.02 0.46
N ASN A 103 9.61 7.22 0.46
CA ASN A 103 8.44 7.47 1.30
C ASN A 103 8.69 7.26 2.80
N THR A 104 9.84 6.72 3.17
CA THR A 104 10.29 6.53 4.56
C THR A 104 11.38 7.51 4.98
N GLU A 105 11.75 8.49 4.11
CA GLU A 105 12.75 9.48 4.44
C GLU A 105 12.37 10.29 5.68
N GLY A 106 13.36 10.49 6.56
CA GLY A 106 13.20 11.19 7.83
C GLY A 106 12.69 10.31 8.99
N ILE A 107 12.15 9.11 8.75
CA ILE A 107 11.68 8.26 9.86
C ILE A 107 12.84 7.81 10.75
N GLY A 108 13.99 7.44 10.18
CA GLY A 108 15.16 6.98 10.92
C GLY A 108 15.87 8.08 11.72
N GLU A 109 15.56 9.35 11.46
CA GLU A 109 16.12 10.52 12.17
C GLU A 109 15.29 10.92 13.39
N LEU A 110 14.11 10.32 13.57
CA LEU A 110 13.23 10.61 14.68
C LEU A 110 13.66 9.83 15.93
N ASP A 111 13.71 10.51 17.06
CA ASP A 111 13.86 9.87 18.37
C ASP A 111 12.53 9.22 18.76
N LEU A 112 12.35 7.98 18.29
CA LEU A 112 11.09 7.26 18.40
C LEU A 112 11.06 6.43 19.68
N ASP A 113 10.06 6.67 20.53
CA ASP A 113 9.81 5.78 21.63
C ASP A 113 9.34 4.38 21.15
N ARG A 114 9.49 3.37 22.01
CA ARG A 114 9.14 1.98 21.69
C ARG A 114 7.67 1.80 21.28
N THR A 115 6.78 2.57 21.89
CA THR A 115 5.33 2.47 21.62
C THR A 115 5.01 2.99 20.22
N TYR A 116 5.66 4.09 19.83
CA TYR A 116 5.53 4.64 18.48
C TYR A 116 6.05 3.66 17.42
N VAL A 117 7.22 3.06 17.64
CA VAL A 117 7.79 2.06 16.73
C VAL A 117 6.84 0.88 16.54
N ILE A 118 6.25 0.35 17.64
CA ILE A 118 5.27 -0.73 17.56
C ILE A 118 4.04 -0.31 16.75
N ALA A 119 3.50 0.89 17.02
CA ALA A 119 2.34 1.42 16.30
C ALA A 119 2.63 1.59 14.79
N LEU A 120 3.82 2.12 14.46
CA LEU A 120 4.29 2.28 13.09
C LEU A 120 4.41 0.92 12.37
N LEU A 121 5.02 -0.07 13.04
CA LEU A 121 5.15 -1.42 12.49
C LEU A 121 3.79 -2.09 12.27
N ILE A 122 2.85 -2.00 13.23
CA ILE A 122 1.50 -2.54 13.05
C ILE A 122 0.81 -1.87 11.86
N THR A 123 0.94 -0.55 11.74
CA THR A 123 0.33 0.19 10.64
C THR A 123 0.95 -0.19 9.29
N ALA A 124 2.27 -0.14 9.17
CA ALA A 124 2.97 -0.35 7.91
C ALA A 124 3.00 -1.81 7.47
N VAL A 125 3.14 -2.76 8.41
CA VAL A 125 3.34 -4.19 8.08
C VAL A 125 2.03 -4.99 8.10
N VAL A 126 1.00 -4.51 8.79
CA VAL A 126 -0.26 -5.26 8.92
C VAL A 126 -1.43 -4.48 8.31
N ALA A 127 -1.75 -3.28 8.81
CA ALA A 127 -2.95 -2.57 8.41
C ALA A 127 -2.90 -2.10 6.95
N ALA A 128 -1.81 -1.43 6.54
CA ALA A 128 -1.63 -0.94 5.18
C ALA A 128 -1.68 -2.07 4.15
N PRO A 129 -0.90 -3.17 4.25
CA PRO A 129 -0.95 -4.26 3.28
C PRO A 129 -2.35 -4.85 3.11
N ILE A 130 -3.09 -5.07 4.20
CA ILE A 130 -4.44 -5.64 4.11
C ILE A 130 -5.37 -4.70 3.34
N VAL A 131 -5.43 -3.42 3.72
CA VAL A 131 -6.38 -2.48 3.13
C VAL A 131 -5.99 -2.12 1.70
N GLU A 132 -4.72 -1.88 1.44
CA GLU A 132 -4.24 -1.53 0.10
C GLU A 132 -4.41 -2.69 -0.89
N GLU A 133 -4.14 -3.93 -0.48
CA GLU A 133 -4.39 -5.09 -1.34
C GLU A 133 -5.88 -5.28 -1.63
N MET A 134 -6.77 -5.04 -0.65
CA MET A 134 -8.21 -5.07 -0.88
C MET A 134 -8.65 -4.03 -1.92
N ILE A 135 -8.07 -2.83 -1.88
CA ILE A 135 -8.39 -1.72 -2.79
C ILE A 135 -7.81 -2.00 -4.19
N PHE A 136 -6.49 -2.17 -4.27
CA PHE A 136 -5.80 -2.21 -5.56
C PHE A 136 -5.96 -3.55 -6.28
N ARG A 137 -5.81 -4.68 -5.60
CA ARG A 137 -5.86 -6.03 -6.19
C ARG A 137 -7.26 -6.65 -6.05
N GLY A 138 -7.95 -6.33 -4.96
CA GLY A 138 -9.32 -6.77 -4.71
C GLY A 138 -10.34 -6.07 -5.61
N LEU A 139 -10.56 -4.78 -5.45
CA LEU A 139 -11.59 -4.05 -6.17
C LEU A 139 -11.11 -3.48 -7.50
N MET A 140 -9.99 -2.74 -7.50
CA MET A 140 -9.57 -1.96 -8.66
C MET A 140 -9.15 -2.86 -9.82
N LEU A 141 -8.22 -3.80 -9.61
CA LEU A 141 -7.76 -4.72 -10.65
C LEU A 141 -8.93 -5.51 -11.26
N ARG A 142 -9.85 -5.99 -10.43
CA ARG A 142 -11.04 -6.73 -10.91
C ARG A 142 -11.97 -5.85 -11.71
N GLY A 143 -12.22 -4.61 -11.24
CA GLY A 143 -13.02 -3.64 -11.96
C GLY A 143 -12.41 -3.20 -13.29
N LEU A 144 -11.07 -3.04 -13.36
CA LEU A 144 -10.36 -2.72 -14.60
C LEU A 144 -10.43 -3.88 -15.60
N ARG A 145 -10.28 -5.12 -15.11
CA ARG A 145 -10.34 -6.32 -15.95
C ARG A 145 -11.69 -6.56 -16.62
N SER A 146 -12.77 -6.03 -16.10
CA SER A 146 -14.07 -6.08 -16.77
C SER A 146 -14.18 -5.14 -17.98
N ARG A 147 -13.19 -4.25 -18.19
CA ARG A 147 -13.22 -3.19 -19.21
C ARG A 147 -11.99 -3.17 -20.13
N MET A 148 -10.92 -3.87 -19.77
CA MET A 148 -9.65 -3.88 -20.51
C MET A 148 -8.94 -5.22 -20.37
N THR A 149 -7.91 -5.43 -21.17
CA THR A 149 -7.08 -6.64 -21.10
C THR A 149 -6.40 -6.79 -19.73
N ALA A 150 -6.03 -8.02 -19.37
CA ALA A 150 -5.38 -8.28 -18.09
C ALA A 150 -4.08 -7.51 -17.94
N VAL A 151 -3.28 -7.43 -19.01
CA VAL A 151 -2.01 -6.68 -19.01
C VAL A 151 -2.24 -5.20 -18.75
N ALA A 152 -3.19 -4.59 -19.48
CA ALA A 152 -3.54 -3.18 -19.27
C ALA A 152 -4.09 -2.92 -17.85
N ALA A 153 -4.93 -3.81 -17.34
CA ALA A 153 -5.49 -3.69 -15.98
C ALA A 153 -4.40 -3.77 -14.90
N VAL A 154 -3.43 -4.69 -15.04
CA VAL A 154 -2.28 -4.82 -14.14
C VAL A 154 -1.40 -3.59 -14.21
N ALA A 155 -1.10 -3.08 -15.42
CA ALA A 155 -0.29 -1.87 -15.58
C ALA A 155 -0.97 -0.64 -14.97
N VAL A 156 -2.24 -0.40 -15.31
CA VAL A 156 -2.99 0.77 -14.81
C VAL A 156 -3.11 0.74 -13.27
N GLN A 157 -3.46 -0.42 -12.68
CA GLN A 157 -3.54 -0.49 -11.22
C GLN A 157 -2.16 -0.30 -10.56
N GLY A 158 -1.06 -0.79 -11.19
CA GLY A 158 0.29 -0.56 -10.70
C GLY A 158 0.68 0.92 -10.71
N ILE A 159 0.40 1.63 -11.79
CA ILE A 159 0.61 3.09 -11.89
C ILE A 159 -0.20 3.82 -10.83
N LEU A 160 -1.48 3.46 -10.64
CA LEU A 160 -2.33 4.07 -9.63
C LEU A 160 -1.86 3.75 -8.20
N PHE A 161 -1.24 2.59 -7.98
CA PHE A 161 -0.60 2.24 -6.73
C PHE A 161 0.59 3.18 -6.44
N GLY A 162 1.49 3.39 -7.41
CA GLY A 162 2.59 4.35 -7.27
C GLY A 162 2.08 5.78 -7.02
N LEU A 163 1.09 6.24 -7.80
CA LEU A 163 0.50 7.57 -7.65
C LEU A 163 -0.18 7.80 -6.28
N ALA A 164 -0.69 6.75 -5.64
CA ALA A 164 -1.29 6.85 -4.31
C ALA A 164 -0.25 7.16 -3.20
N HIS A 165 1.04 7.04 -3.49
CA HIS A 165 2.13 7.32 -2.55
C HIS A 165 2.78 8.69 -2.76
N VAL A 166 2.24 9.51 -3.65
CA VAL A 166 2.72 10.89 -3.85
C VAL A 166 2.53 11.71 -2.58
N ASP A 167 3.62 12.30 -2.11
CA ASP A 167 3.62 13.27 -1.03
C ASP A 167 3.86 14.68 -1.59
N PRO A 168 2.92 15.63 -1.46
CA PRO A 168 3.09 16.99 -1.97
C PRO A 168 4.36 17.71 -1.49
N LEU A 169 4.90 17.32 -0.34
CA LEU A 169 6.11 17.93 0.23
C LEU A 169 7.42 17.46 -0.43
N ARG A 170 7.37 16.37 -1.22
CA ARG A 170 8.57 15.77 -1.83
C ARG A 170 8.90 16.31 -3.22
N GLY A 171 8.07 17.19 -3.77
CA GLY A 171 8.32 17.83 -5.06
C GLY A 171 8.66 16.85 -6.18
N ALA A 172 9.75 17.13 -6.90
CA ALA A 172 10.22 16.31 -8.02
C ALA A 172 10.63 14.88 -7.61
N GLY A 173 11.01 14.64 -6.36
CA GLY A 173 11.35 13.31 -5.82
C GLY A 173 10.22 12.29 -5.92
N ASN A 174 8.97 12.75 -6.06
CA ASN A 174 7.83 11.88 -6.31
C ASN A 174 7.91 11.13 -7.65
N VAL A 175 8.61 11.66 -8.65
CA VAL A 175 8.67 11.02 -9.99
C VAL A 175 9.32 9.65 -9.89
N GLY A 176 10.51 9.58 -9.30
CA GLY A 176 11.20 8.32 -9.08
C GLY A 176 10.41 7.38 -8.15
N LEU A 177 9.84 7.91 -7.07
CA LEU A 177 9.02 7.14 -6.13
C LEU A 177 7.83 6.48 -6.84
N VAL A 178 7.08 7.22 -7.65
CA VAL A 178 5.94 6.70 -8.42
C VAL A 178 6.37 5.59 -9.38
N LEU A 179 7.49 5.75 -10.08
CA LEU A 179 7.99 4.74 -11.00
C LEU A 179 8.36 3.44 -10.28
N VAL A 180 9.08 3.55 -9.18
CA VAL A 180 9.51 2.41 -8.36
C VAL A 180 8.31 1.68 -7.78
N LEU A 181 7.38 2.40 -7.12
CA LEU A 181 6.20 1.79 -6.50
C LEU A 181 5.18 1.30 -7.54
N ALA A 182 5.13 1.91 -8.74
CA ALA A 182 4.32 1.38 -9.85
C ALA A 182 4.85 0.01 -10.29
N ALA A 183 6.16 -0.19 -10.35
CA ALA A 183 6.76 -1.48 -10.68
C ALA A 183 6.43 -2.57 -9.64
N VAL A 184 6.54 -2.24 -8.35
CA VAL A 184 6.08 -3.11 -7.25
C VAL A 184 4.58 -3.39 -7.39
N GLY A 185 3.80 -2.35 -7.70
CA GLY A 185 2.36 -2.42 -7.96
C GLY A 185 2.00 -3.39 -9.08
N VAL A 186 2.74 -3.35 -10.19
CA VAL A 186 2.59 -4.27 -11.34
C VAL A 186 2.92 -5.70 -10.93
N ALA A 187 4.02 -5.93 -10.20
CA ALA A 187 4.40 -7.27 -9.74
C ALA A 187 3.33 -7.90 -8.84
N PHE A 188 2.84 -7.17 -7.83
CA PHE A 188 1.75 -7.66 -6.97
C PHE A 188 0.45 -7.82 -7.73
N GLY A 189 0.13 -6.91 -8.67
CA GLY A 189 -1.04 -7.02 -9.54
C GLY A 189 -1.00 -8.28 -10.41
N GLY A 190 0.17 -8.60 -10.98
CA GLY A 190 0.42 -9.83 -11.72
C GLY A 190 0.24 -11.08 -10.87
N ALA A 191 0.82 -11.09 -9.66
CA ALA A 191 0.66 -12.19 -8.72
C ALA A 191 -0.80 -12.41 -8.32
N ALA A 192 -1.53 -11.35 -7.96
CA ALA A 192 -2.95 -11.44 -7.61
C ALA A 192 -3.81 -11.92 -8.79
N TYR A 193 -3.47 -11.49 -10.01
CA TYR A 193 -4.14 -11.95 -11.23
C TYR A 193 -3.95 -13.46 -11.47
N LEU A 194 -2.70 -13.93 -11.41
CA LEU A 194 -2.35 -15.32 -11.66
C LEU A 194 -2.91 -16.25 -10.58
N LEU A 195 -2.80 -15.86 -9.31
CA LEU A 195 -3.20 -16.66 -8.16
C LEU A 195 -4.71 -16.52 -7.84
N ARG A 196 -5.41 -15.56 -8.45
CA ARG A 196 -6.86 -15.26 -8.30
C ARG A 196 -7.31 -15.00 -6.86
N ARG A 197 -6.40 -14.51 -6.00
CA ARG A 197 -6.64 -14.14 -4.61
C ARG A 197 -5.56 -13.19 -4.12
N ILE A 198 -5.86 -12.43 -3.06
CA ILE A 198 -4.94 -11.41 -2.52
C ILE A 198 -4.12 -11.89 -1.30
N GLY A 199 -4.35 -13.10 -0.78
CA GLY A 199 -3.58 -13.64 0.35
C GLY A 199 -2.07 -13.62 0.13
N PRO A 200 -1.55 -14.15 -1.00
CA PRO A 200 -0.12 -14.08 -1.32
C PRO A 200 0.43 -12.67 -1.38
N THR A 201 -0.32 -11.73 -1.97
CA THR A 201 0.16 -10.35 -2.13
C THR A 201 0.09 -9.56 -0.82
N ILE A 202 -0.83 -9.85 0.09
CA ILE A 202 -0.80 -9.32 1.46
C ILE A 202 0.47 -9.75 2.18
N ILE A 203 0.85 -11.03 2.09
CA ILE A 203 2.08 -11.55 2.70
C ILE A 203 3.32 -10.90 2.05
N ALA A 204 3.35 -10.83 0.71
CA ALA A 204 4.43 -10.20 -0.04
C ALA A 204 4.62 -8.73 0.35
N HIS A 205 3.52 -7.99 0.45
CA HIS A 205 3.50 -6.58 0.83
C HIS A 205 3.93 -6.38 2.29
N ALA A 206 3.46 -7.23 3.20
CA ALA A 206 3.90 -7.21 4.60
C ALA A 206 5.41 -7.49 4.73
N ILE A 207 5.96 -8.45 3.98
CA ILE A 207 7.41 -8.70 3.93
C ILE A 207 8.13 -7.47 3.37
N PHE A 208 7.64 -6.90 2.27
CA PHE A 208 8.23 -5.73 1.62
C PHE A 208 8.36 -4.56 2.62
N ASN A 209 7.24 -4.17 3.22
CA ASN A 209 7.22 -3.09 4.20
C ASN A 209 8.03 -3.43 5.46
N GLY A 210 7.98 -4.68 5.92
CA GLY A 210 8.75 -5.15 7.08
C GLY A 210 10.26 -5.04 6.87
N VAL A 211 10.76 -5.41 5.68
CA VAL A 211 12.18 -5.27 5.32
C VAL A 211 12.58 -3.80 5.25
N VAL A 212 11.76 -2.96 4.59
CA VAL A 212 12.01 -1.51 4.52
C VAL A 212 12.05 -0.89 5.91
N MET A 213 11.09 -1.19 6.77
CA MET A 213 11.06 -0.68 8.15
C MET A 213 12.23 -1.18 8.99
N ALA A 214 12.64 -2.44 8.84
CA ALA A 214 13.81 -2.98 9.53
C ALA A 214 15.08 -2.20 9.14
N VAL A 215 15.27 -1.91 7.85
CA VAL A 215 16.42 -1.11 7.36
C VAL A 215 16.38 0.31 7.89
N VAL A 216 15.21 0.96 7.91
CA VAL A 216 15.04 2.35 8.35
C VAL A 216 15.28 2.52 9.85
N LEU A 217 14.78 1.57 10.66
CA LEU A 217 14.87 1.64 12.12
C LEU A 217 16.21 1.17 12.69
N THR A 218 17.10 0.59 11.87
CA THR A 218 18.43 0.11 12.28
C THR A 218 19.57 1.02 11.81
N ARG A 219 19.27 2.10 11.09
CA ARG A 219 20.24 3.13 10.68
C ARG A 219 20.36 4.22 11.70
#